data_3a4c26544e4a57a8990f736e385dae29
#
_entry.id   3a4c26544e4a57a8990f736e385dae29
#
_cell.length_a   1.000
_cell.length_b   1.000
_cell.length_c   1.000
_cell.angle_alpha   90.00
_cell.angle_beta   90.00
_cell.angle_gamma   90.00
#
_symmetry.space_group_name_H-M   'P 1'
#
loop_
_entity.id
_entity.type
_entity.pdbx_description
1 polymer ?
#
loop_
_entity_poly.entity_id
_entity_poly.type
_entity_poly.pdbx_seq_one_letter_code
_entity_poly.pdbx_strand_id
1 'polypeptide(L)'
;MKQEFKYKLDFYYQQTLIYLSALVLYAGIRGSFIENQFSFVFNDPLVFIFVIFFLISLVTLFLNIYRSRKLVIGDDTIVFHSRGYEREISIADIEWMHIGREQSVQTAGRFQLVMFKVRGRRWSYRIRVGRYERDRELVAEMERIAERVPRGKKREYRIRRRRGV
;
A
#
# COMPACT_ATOMS: atom_id res chain seq x y z
N MET A 1 -11.47 -21.71 -8.43
CA MET A 1 -12.28 -20.46 -8.33
C MET A 1 -11.34 -19.25 -8.38
N LYS A 2 -11.65 -18.21 -9.14
CA LYS A 2 -10.84 -16.97 -9.15
C LYS A 2 -11.34 -16.03 -8.05
N GLN A 3 -10.47 -15.62 -7.13
CA GLN A 3 -10.78 -14.65 -6.08
C GLN A 3 -10.09 -13.31 -6.39
N GLU A 4 -10.85 -12.22 -6.32
CA GLU A 4 -10.36 -10.87 -6.58
C GLU A 4 -10.21 -10.09 -5.26
N PHE A 5 -9.04 -9.49 -5.04
CA PHE A 5 -8.72 -8.66 -3.88
C PHE A 5 -8.38 -7.24 -4.36
N LYS A 6 -9.22 -6.28 -4.00
CA LYS A 6 -9.01 -4.87 -4.35
C LYS A 6 -8.02 -4.22 -3.39
N TYR A 7 -7.28 -3.25 -3.90
CA TYR A 7 -6.33 -2.46 -3.11
C TYR A 7 -7.09 -1.43 -2.26
N LYS A 8 -6.80 -1.38 -0.94
CA LYS A 8 -7.41 -0.41 -0.01
C LYS A 8 -6.90 1.00 -0.30
N LEU A 9 -7.81 1.93 -0.45
CA LEU A 9 -7.50 3.35 -0.64
C LEU A 9 -7.67 4.16 0.66
N ASP A 10 -8.17 3.53 1.74
CA ASP A 10 -8.50 4.17 3.02
C ASP A 10 -7.35 5.03 3.57
N PHE A 11 -6.11 4.52 3.47
CA PHE A 11 -4.93 5.25 3.91
C PHE A 11 -4.76 6.59 3.16
N TYR A 12 -4.99 6.60 1.86
CA TYR A 12 -4.85 7.81 1.03
C TYR A 12 -5.97 8.80 1.31
N TYR A 13 -7.21 8.31 1.52
CA TYR A 13 -8.33 9.14 1.95
C TYR A 13 -8.07 9.79 3.30
N GLN A 14 -7.65 9.00 4.29
CA GLN A 14 -7.31 9.50 5.63
C GLN A 14 -6.20 10.53 5.58
N GLN A 15 -5.13 10.26 4.84
CA GLN A 15 -4.01 11.19 4.69
C GLN A 15 -4.47 12.52 4.08
N THR A 16 -5.25 12.47 3.00
CA THR A 16 -5.77 13.68 2.34
C THR A 16 -6.69 14.46 3.27
N LEU A 17 -7.55 13.76 4.04
CA LEU A 17 -8.44 14.39 5.02
C LEU A 17 -7.65 15.07 6.14
N ILE A 18 -6.59 14.44 6.66
CA ILE A 18 -5.72 15.02 7.71
C ILE A 18 -5.08 16.32 7.21
N TYR A 19 -4.50 16.34 6.00
CA TYR A 19 -3.90 17.56 5.47
C TYR A 19 -4.93 18.64 5.19
N LEU A 20 -6.11 18.29 4.68
CA LEU A 20 -7.21 19.24 4.51
C LEU A 20 -7.66 19.83 5.85
N SER A 21 -7.87 18.99 6.86
CA SER A 21 -8.25 19.44 8.20
C SER A 21 -7.20 20.33 8.83
N ALA A 22 -5.92 19.97 8.70
CA ALA A 22 -4.81 20.79 9.19
C ALA A 22 -4.77 22.17 8.51
N LEU A 23 -4.98 22.22 7.19
CA LEU A 23 -5.04 23.46 6.42
C LEU A 23 -6.20 24.33 6.89
N VAL A 24 -7.40 23.76 7.02
CA VAL A 24 -8.62 24.49 7.45
C VAL A 24 -8.47 25.02 8.86
N LEU A 25 -7.99 24.18 9.80
CA LEU A 25 -7.76 24.58 11.19
C LEU A 25 -6.70 25.69 11.28
N TYR A 26 -5.59 25.54 10.57
CA TYR A 26 -4.54 26.55 10.57
C TYR A 26 -5.03 27.87 9.98
N ALA A 27 -5.71 27.85 8.84
CA ALA A 27 -6.31 29.03 8.23
C ALA A 27 -7.38 29.69 9.12
N GLY A 28 -8.18 28.88 9.84
CA GLY A 28 -9.17 29.38 10.80
C GLY A 28 -8.56 30.05 12.03
N ILE A 29 -7.46 29.50 12.57
CA ILE A 29 -6.77 30.08 13.74
C ILE A 29 -6.02 31.36 13.37
N ARG A 30 -5.39 31.38 12.19
CA ARG A 30 -4.59 32.53 11.72
C ARG A 30 -5.44 33.62 11.06
N GLY A 31 -6.57 33.20 10.44
CA GLY A 31 -7.55 34.15 9.92
C GLY A 31 -8.18 34.89 11.09
N SER A 32 -7.81 36.15 11.30
CA SER A 32 -8.42 36.98 12.30
C SER A 32 -9.88 37.20 11.94
N PHE A 33 -10.82 36.81 12.82
CA PHE A 33 -12.19 37.29 12.82
C PHE A 33 -12.20 38.75 13.28
N ILE A 34 -11.55 39.62 12.50
CA ILE A 34 -11.63 41.07 12.76
C ILE A 34 -12.74 41.60 11.88
N GLU A 35 -13.78 42.07 12.51
CA GLU A 35 -14.87 42.87 11.92
C GLU A 35 -15.63 42.26 10.74
N ASN A 36 -16.19 41.04 10.90
CA ASN A 36 -17.02 40.39 9.88
C ASN A 36 -16.41 40.21 8.48
N GLN A 37 -15.11 40.43 8.32
CA GLN A 37 -14.41 40.17 7.07
C GLN A 37 -13.42 39.01 7.23
N PHE A 38 -13.66 37.93 6.48
CA PHE A 38 -12.78 36.78 6.39
C PHE A 38 -11.59 37.16 5.54
N SER A 39 -10.48 37.64 6.13
CA SER A 39 -9.25 37.89 5.39
C SER A 39 -8.40 36.61 5.39
N PHE A 40 -8.34 35.94 4.24
CA PHE A 40 -7.37 34.87 4.04
C PHE A 40 -5.94 35.44 4.07
N VAL A 41 -5.14 35.02 5.04
CA VAL A 41 -3.72 35.38 5.13
C VAL A 41 -2.93 34.58 4.11
N PHE A 42 -2.98 34.98 2.84
CA PHE A 42 -2.19 34.36 1.76
C PHE A 42 -0.68 34.63 1.87
N ASN A 43 -0.25 35.50 2.77
CA ASN A 43 1.16 35.86 2.95
C ASN A 43 1.90 34.99 3.97
N ASP A 44 1.24 34.00 4.59
CA ASP A 44 1.87 33.13 5.56
C ASP A 44 2.56 31.94 4.87
N PRO A 45 3.89 31.77 4.99
CA PRO A 45 4.60 30.65 4.39
C PRO A 45 4.08 29.26 4.80
N LEU A 46 3.54 29.14 6.02
CA LEU A 46 3.01 27.86 6.52
C LEU A 46 1.71 27.46 5.80
N VAL A 47 0.88 28.42 5.39
CA VAL A 47 -0.31 28.13 4.56
C VAL A 47 0.11 27.48 3.26
N PHE A 48 1.13 28.00 2.59
CA PHE A 48 1.65 27.41 1.35
C PHE A 48 2.18 25.99 1.55
N ILE A 49 2.86 25.74 2.67
CA ILE A 49 3.36 24.40 3.00
C ILE A 49 2.18 23.42 3.15
N PHE A 50 1.13 23.78 3.90
CA PHE A 50 -0.06 22.92 4.05
C PHE A 50 -0.79 22.71 2.72
N VAL A 51 -0.91 23.76 1.89
CA VAL A 51 -1.52 23.63 0.55
C VAL A 51 -0.71 22.67 -0.32
N ILE A 52 0.62 22.76 -0.32
CA ILE A 52 1.49 21.86 -1.10
C ILE A 52 1.31 20.42 -0.63
N PHE A 53 1.34 20.15 0.69
CA PHE A 53 1.13 18.80 1.21
C PHE A 53 -0.27 18.25 0.88
N PHE A 54 -1.29 19.10 0.97
CA PHE A 54 -2.66 18.73 0.59
C PHE A 54 -2.73 18.38 -0.90
N LEU A 55 -2.17 19.21 -1.79
CA LEU A 55 -2.16 18.95 -3.23
C LEU A 55 -1.38 17.67 -3.59
N ILE A 56 -0.21 17.43 -2.98
CA ILE A 56 0.57 16.21 -3.19
C ILE A 56 -0.25 14.98 -2.74
N SER A 57 -0.93 15.05 -1.58
CA SER A 57 -1.76 13.93 -1.11
C SER A 57 -2.96 13.69 -2.02
N LEU A 58 -3.58 14.75 -2.51
CA LEU A 58 -4.71 14.69 -3.44
C LEU A 58 -4.30 14.04 -4.78
N VAL A 59 -3.19 14.49 -5.37
CA VAL A 59 -2.63 13.90 -6.60
C VAL A 59 -2.30 12.43 -6.36
N THR A 60 -1.70 12.08 -5.22
CA THR A 60 -1.36 10.70 -4.88
C THR A 60 -2.62 9.84 -4.75
N LEU A 61 -3.69 10.35 -4.13
CA LEU A 61 -4.99 9.69 -4.04
C LEU A 61 -5.56 9.43 -5.44
N PHE A 62 -5.65 10.45 -6.30
CA PHE A 62 -6.16 10.32 -7.66
C PHE A 62 -5.36 9.32 -8.49
N LEU A 63 -4.03 9.35 -8.42
CA LEU A 63 -3.18 8.38 -9.11
C LEU A 63 -3.44 6.94 -8.65
N ASN A 64 -3.70 6.71 -7.36
CA ASN A 64 -4.00 5.37 -6.85
C ASN A 64 -5.40 4.91 -7.23
N ILE A 65 -6.40 5.81 -7.22
CA ILE A 65 -7.75 5.53 -7.75
C ILE A 65 -7.65 5.18 -9.24
N TYR A 66 -6.94 5.98 -10.02
CA TYR A 66 -6.77 5.76 -11.45
C TYR A 66 -6.10 4.42 -11.75
N ARG A 67 -5.07 4.04 -10.99
CA ARG A 67 -4.36 2.77 -11.18
C ARG A 67 -5.22 1.54 -10.90
N SER A 68 -6.26 1.64 -10.10
CA SER A 68 -7.25 0.58 -9.81
C SER A 68 -6.61 -0.81 -9.64
N ARG A 69 -5.65 -0.91 -8.70
CA ARG A 69 -4.87 -2.12 -8.49
C ARG A 69 -5.72 -3.22 -7.88
N LYS A 70 -5.60 -4.42 -8.46
CA LYS A 70 -6.28 -5.63 -7.99
C LYS A 70 -5.31 -6.79 -8.01
N LEU A 71 -5.51 -7.72 -7.09
CA LEU A 71 -4.81 -8.99 -7.05
C LEU A 71 -5.86 -10.08 -7.27
N VAL A 72 -5.69 -10.88 -8.29
CA VAL A 72 -6.58 -12.01 -8.58
C VAL A 72 -5.80 -13.29 -8.35
N ILE A 73 -6.33 -14.16 -7.48
CA ILE A 73 -5.76 -15.45 -7.17
C ILE A 73 -6.64 -16.50 -7.81
N GLY A 74 -6.07 -17.25 -8.75
CA GLY A 74 -6.65 -18.44 -9.34
C GLY A 74 -6.13 -19.73 -8.71
N ASP A 75 -6.58 -20.87 -9.20
CA ASP A 75 -6.12 -22.16 -8.71
C ASP A 75 -4.65 -22.41 -9.03
N ASP A 76 -4.16 -21.95 -10.19
CA ASP A 76 -2.79 -22.16 -10.65
C ASP A 76 -2.06 -20.86 -11.02
N THR A 77 -2.71 -19.69 -10.86
CA THR A 77 -2.13 -18.41 -11.27
C THR A 77 -2.38 -17.29 -10.26
N ILE A 78 -1.42 -16.39 -10.16
CA ILE A 78 -1.52 -15.12 -9.42
C ILE A 78 -1.44 -14.00 -10.44
N VAL A 79 -2.51 -13.20 -10.56
CA VAL A 79 -2.58 -12.10 -11.52
C VAL A 79 -2.56 -10.75 -10.79
N PHE A 80 -1.56 -9.95 -11.12
CA PHE A 80 -1.50 -8.55 -10.70
C PHE A 80 -2.14 -7.69 -11.78
N HIS A 81 -3.31 -7.18 -11.51
CA HIS A 81 -4.03 -6.31 -12.41
C HIS A 81 -3.87 -4.84 -11.97
N SER A 82 -3.51 -3.99 -12.92
CA SER A 82 -3.51 -2.54 -12.77
C SER A 82 -3.96 -1.95 -14.10
N ARG A 83 -4.57 -0.78 -14.10
CA ARG A 83 -5.03 -0.14 -15.33
C ARG A 83 -3.87 -0.03 -16.34
N GLY A 84 -4.02 -0.69 -17.48
CA GLY A 84 -3.01 -0.73 -18.55
C GLY A 84 -1.86 -1.73 -18.35
N TYR A 85 -1.87 -2.51 -17.26
CA TYR A 85 -0.84 -3.52 -17.05
C TYR A 85 -1.41 -4.72 -16.31
N GLU A 86 -1.29 -5.88 -16.93
CA GLU A 86 -1.65 -7.16 -16.34
C GLU A 86 -0.43 -8.07 -16.32
N ARG A 87 -0.18 -8.69 -15.19
CA ARG A 87 0.91 -9.64 -15.03
C ARG A 87 0.40 -10.91 -14.41
N GLU A 88 0.38 -11.96 -15.19
CA GLU A 88 0.09 -13.30 -14.75
C GLU A 88 1.38 -14.02 -14.34
N ILE A 89 1.31 -14.76 -13.25
CA ILE A 89 2.39 -15.57 -12.70
C ILE A 89 1.80 -16.95 -12.41
N SER A 90 2.36 -17.98 -13.05
CA SER A 90 2.00 -19.37 -12.74
C SER A 90 2.57 -19.76 -11.37
N ILE A 91 1.75 -20.45 -10.56
CA ILE A 91 2.18 -20.96 -9.24
C ILE A 91 3.28 -22.01 -9.42
N ALA A 92 3.29 -22.76 -10.53
CA ALA A 92 4.33 -23.74 -10.87
C ALA A 92 5.71 -23.10 -11.10
N ASP A 93 5.74 -21.82 -11.48
CA ASP A 93 6.97 -21.06 -11.68
C ASP A 93 7.53 -20.45 -10.41
N ILE A 94 6.83 -20.57 -9.29
CA ILE A 94 7.29 -20.04 -8.00
C ILE A 94 8.39 -20.96 -7.44
N GLU A 95 9.58 -20.41 -7.34
CA GLU A 95 10.76 -21.12 -6.83
C GLU A 95 10.68 -21.34 -5.31
N TRP A 96 10.20 -20.32 -4.58
CA TRP A 96 9.93 -20.37 -3.15
C TRP A 96 8.97 -19.29 -2.71
N MET A 97 8.25 -19.56 -1.62
CA MET A 97 7.35 -18.59 -0.97
C MET A 97 7.63 -18.52 0.53
N HIS A 98 7.49 -17.33 1.09
CA HIS A 98 7.61 -17.07 2.52
C HIS A 98 6.50 -16.12 2.97
N ILE A 99 5.74 -16.53 3.96
CA ILE A 99 4.72 -15.72 4.61
C ILE A 99 5.29 -15.24 5.94
N GLY A 100 5.46 -13.92 6.06
CA GLY A 100 5.94 -13.29 7.29
C GLY A 100 4.92 -13.40 8.41
N ARG A 101 5.39 -13.29 9.67
CA ARG A 101 4.50 -13.23 10.83
C ARG A 101 3.68 -11.95 10.77
N GLU A 102 2.44 -12.04 11.21
CA GLU A 102 1.58 -10.87 11.41
C GLU A 102 2.20 -9.96 12.48
N GLN A 103 2.36 -8.70 12.15
CA GLN A 103 2.79 -7.65 13.09
C GLN A 103 1.68 -6.61 13.16
N SER A 104 1.15 -6.37 14.34
CA SER A 104 0.20 -5.28 14.57
C SER A 104 1.01 -4.01 14.83
N VAL A 105 0.83 -3.01 13.96
CA VAL A 105 1.42 -1.69 14.13
C VAL A 105 0.29 -0.74 14.49
N GLN A 106 0.41 -0.04 15.62
CA GLN A 106 -0.65 0.82 16.17
C GLN A 106 -1.21 1.84 15.15
N THR A 107 -0.36 2.37 14.28
CA THR A 107 -0.73 3.40 13.29
C THR A 107 -1.03 2.86 11.89
N ALA A 108 -0.60 1.65 11.56
CA ALA A 108 -0.70 1.10 10.20
C ALA A 108 -1.55 -0.17 10.10
N GLY A 109 -2.21 -0.57 11.20
CA GLY A 109 -3.02 -1.79 11.25
C GLY A 109 -2.20 -3.07 11.19
N ARG A 110 -2.76 -4.13 10.63
CA ARG A 110 -2.10 -5.42 10.49
C ARG A 110 -1.10 -5.39 9.35
N PHE A 111 0.15 -5.70 9.68
CA PHE A 111 1.22 -5.78 8.71
C PHE A 111 1.67 -7.23 8.55
N GLN A 112 1.32 -7.83 7.43
CA GLN A 112 1.81 -9.14 7.04
C GLN A 112 2.38 -9.06 5.62
N LEU A 113 3.57 -9.61 5.44
CA LEU A 113 4.29 -9.56 4.19
C LEU A 113 4.40 -10.96 3.60
N VAL A 114 3.84 -11.16 2.42
CA VAL A 114 4.07 -12.35 1.62
C VAL A 114 5.15 -12.06 0.58
N MET A 115 6.14 -12.92 0.52
CA MET A 115 7.22 -12.80 -0.45
C MET A 115 7.40 -14.10 -1.19
N PHE A 116 7.57 -14.01 -2.50
CA PHE A 116 7.86 -15.16 -3.33
C PHE A 116 8.80 -14.80 -4.46
N LYS A 117 9.52 -15.80 -4.95
CA LYS A 117 10.45 -15.66 -6.08
C LYS A 117 9.99 -16.54 -7.22
N VAL A 118 9.98 -15.97 -8.41
CA VAL A 118 9.63 -16.66 -9.63
C VAL A 118 10.91 -17.10 -10.34
N ARG A 119 10.91 -18.33 -10.88
CA ARG A 119 12.01 -18.90 -11.63
C ARG A 119 12.44 -17.98 -12.79
N GLY A 120 13.74 -17.82 -12.95
CA GLY A 120 14.29 -16.95 -14.01
C GLY A 120 14.22 -15.45 -13.73
N ARG A 121 13.64 -15.00 -12.61
CA ARG A 121 13.61 -13.59 -12.23
C ARG A 121 14.64 -13.26 -11.16
N ARG A 122 15.32 -12.12 -11.33
CA ARG A 122 16.31 -11.62 -10.36
C ARG A 122 15.69 -11.14 -9.05
N TRP A 123 14.46 -10.57 -9.09
CA TRP A 123 13.82 -9.92 -7.96
C TRP A 123 12.66 -10.76 -7.41
N SER A 124 12.52 -10.78 -6.07
CA SER A 124 11.36 -11.37 -5.40
C SER A 124 10.18 -10.41 -5.39
N TYR A 125 8.97 -10.95 -5.55
CA TYR A 125 7.72 -10.22 -5.36
C TYR A 125 7.43 -10.05 -3.87
N ARG A 126 6.79 -8.93 -3.53
CA ARG A 126 6.39 -8.61 -2.15
C ARG A 126 4.95 -8.11 -2.16
N ILE A 127 4.09 -8.81 -1.46
CA ILE A 127 2.70 -8.45 -1.27
C ILE A 127 2.51 -8.04 0.18
N ARG A 128 2.09 -6.79 0.41
CA ARG A 128 1.68 -6.31 1.73
C ARG A 128 0.20 -6.58 1.88
N VAL A 129 -0.15 -7.62 2.63
CA VAL A 129 -1.53 -8.12 2.74
C VAL A 129 -2.48 -7.07 3.27
N GLY A 130 -2.08 -6.32 4.31
CA GLY A 130 -2.93 -5.28 4.91
C GLY A 130 -3.31 -4.12 3.98
N ARG A 131 -2.77 -4.06 2.75
CA ARG A 131 -3.16 -3.09 1.73
C ARG A 131 -4.28 -3.57 0.81
N TYR A 132 -4.79 -4.78 1.01
CA TYR A 132 -5.89 -5.33 0.22
C TYR A 132 -7.13 -5.48 1.06
N GLU A 133 -8.30 -5.37 0.42
CA GLU A 133 -9.57 -5.73 1.04
C GLU A 133 -9.55 -7.23 1.36
N ARG A 134 -10.30 -7.64 2.40
CA ARG A 134 -10.38 -9.05 2.84
C ARG A 134 -9.01 -9.67 3.12
N ASP A 135 -8.16 -8.94 3.86
CA ASP A 135 -6.79 -9.32 4.17
C ASP A 135 -6.64 -10.72 4.76
N ARG A 136 -7.59 -11.16 5.63
CA ARG A 136 -7.61 -12.51 6.20
C ARG A 136 -7.81 -13.61 5.15
N GLU A 137 -8.75 -13.39 4.22
CA GLU A 137 -9.00 -14.33 3.12
C GLU A 137 -7.80 -14.38 2.18
N LEU A 138 -7.17 -13.23 1.92
CA LEU A 138 -5.95 -13.16 1.12
C LEU A 138 -4.82 -13.96 1.76
N VAL A 139 -4.64 -13.89 3.08
CA VAL A 139 -3.65 -14.71 3.80
C VAL A 139 -3.95 -16.18 3.65
N ALA A 140 -5.20 -16.59 3.89
CA ALA A 140 -5.60 -18.01 3.78
C ALA A 140 -5.33 -18.56 2.37
N GLU A 141 -5.63 -17.78 1.32
CA GLU A 141 -5.32 -18.19 -0.06
C GLU A 141 -3.81 -18.27 -0.31
N MET A 142 -3.04 -17.34 0.22
CA MET A 142 -1.58 -17.38 0.11
C MET A 142 -0.98 -18.55 0.89
N GLU A 143 -1.54 -18.94 2.04
CA GLU A 143 -1.13 -20.11 2.80
C GLU A 143 -1.43 -21.39 2.04
N ARG A 144 -2.61 -21.51 1.42
CA ARG A 144 -2.97 -22.62 0.53
C ARG A 144 -1.98 -22.79 -0.63
N ILE A 145 -1.54 -21.67 -1.23
CA ILE A 145 -0.52 -21.68 -2.28
C ILE A 145 0.84 -22.12 -1.70
N ALA A 146 1.19 -21.59 -0.51
CA ALA A 146 2.48 -21.90 0.13
C ALA A 146 2.63 -23.36 0.55
N GLU A 147 1.54 -24.10 0.73
CA GLU A 147 1.56 -25.55 0.95
C GLU A 147 2.02 -26.33 -0.29
N ARG A 148 1.75 -25.80 -1.49
CA ARG A 148 2.13 -26.41 -2.78
C ARG A 148 3.53 -26.00 -3.24
N VAL A 149 4.11 -24.96 -2.67
CA VAL A 149 5.37 -24.36 -3.10
C VAL A 149 6.47 -24.58 -2.05
N PRO A 150 7.73 -24.83 -2.44
CA PRO A 150 8.84 -24.98 -1.51
C PRO A 150 8.98 -23.76 -0.59
N ARG A 151 9.17 -24.01 0.71
CA ARG A 151 9.42 -22.92 1.68
C ARG A 151 10.80 -22.33 1.43
N GLY A 152 10.88 -21.01 1.31
CA GLY A 152 12.16 -20.29 1.17
C GLY A 152 13.07 -20.53 2.36
N LYS A 153 14.31 -20.92 2.12
CA LYS A 153 15.31 -21.12 3.18
C LYS A 153 15.58 -19.81 3.90
N LYS A 154 15.43 -19.78 5.23
CA LYS A 154 15.69 -18.64 6.14
C LYS A 154 17.06 -17.94 5.91
N ARG A 155 17.99 -18.59 5.22
CA ARG A 155 19.38 -18.15 5.04
C ARG A 155 19.55 -16.97 4.05
N GLU A 156 18.74 -16.86 3.01
CA GLU A 156 18.86 -15.76 2.02
C GLU A 156 18.45 -14.39 2.59
N TYR A 157 17.61 -14.38 3.62
CA TYR A 157 17.15 -13.16 4.30
C TYR A 157 18.23 -12.48 5.13
N ARG A 158 19.13 -13.25 5.76
CA ARG A 158 20.16 -12.72 6.68
C ARG A 158 21.32 -12.06 5.93
N ILE A 159 21.63 -12.50 4.73
CA ILE A 159 22.79 -12.01 3.96
C ILE A 159 22.58 -10.59 3.44
N ARG A 160 21.35 -10.21 3.12
CA ARG A 160 21.07 -8.87 2.57
C ARG A 160 21.06 -7.75 3.62
N ARG A 161 20.80 -8.08 4.89
CA ARG A 161 20.82 -7.10 6.00
C ARG A 161 22.24 -6.71 6.44
N ARG A 162 23.25 -7.53 6.12
CA ARG A 162 24.67 -7.28 6.46
C ARG A 162 25.48 -6.54 5.36
N ARG A 163 24.92 -6.38 4.14
CA ARG A 163 25.57 -5.65 3.05
C ARG A 163 25.06 -4.21 2.87
N GLY A 164 24.28 -3.69 3.76
CA GLY A 164 23.72 -2.34 3.75
C GLY A 164 24.18 -1.49 4.96
N VAL A 165 25.45 -1.66 5.38
CA VAL A 165 26.15 -0.70 6.24
C VAL A 165 27.38 -0.24 5.50
#